data_441e56089846155aade7dca7b30830b4
#
_entry.id   441e56089846155aade7dca7b30830b4
#
_cell.length_a   1.000
_cell.length_b   1.000
_cell.length_c   1.000
_cell.angle_alpha   90.00
_cell.angle_beta   90.00
_cell.angle_gamma   90.00
#
_symmetry.space_group_name_H-M   'P 1'
#
loop_
_entity.id
_entity.type
_entity.pdbx_description
1 polymer ?
#
loop_
_entity_poly.entity_id
_entity_poly.type
_entity_poly.pdbx_seq_one_letter_code
_entity_poly.pdbx_strand_id
1 'polypeptide(L)'
;MAPSRGYSTLVGVHNIFAAYRGCPSRILATIPARQSAVYHRSPSRLFATTASLRSGHSRWSKIKHDKAKVDASKNRQRSIFAHEIATASKLFGGDPGSNPRLADLITKAKREGFAKASIEAAIARGQGRSTTGASLESVSVEGILPNNIAIIVECETDSKLRTLADVRLAIKDHGGSTTPTSYLFAKRGKITFESKEGIGQDEILEPALEAGALDVAEDDDKRVVVFAEPTETRAVGDAISKALDVQIATSDIIWEANEDTKVEIASEQAADDIHAFLDKLEEKEASLQSVAMNVSQGRLSADSWEDIKSRIA
;
A
#
# COMPACT_ATOMS: atom_id res chain seq x y z
N MET A 1 -57.64 11.82 -28.53
CA MET A 1 -58.14 12.77 -27.53
C MET A 1 -56.92 13.34 -26.80
N ALA A 2 -56.48 14.54 -27.13
CA ALA A 2 -55.64 15.43 -26.35
C ALA A 2 -56.60 16.22 -25.37
N PRO A 3 -56.12 16.97 -24.36
CA PRO A 3 -55.15 18.07 -24.44
C PRO A 3 -54.08 18.11 -23.30
N SER A 4 -52.85 18.58 -23.56
CA SER A 4 -52.30 19.95 -23.49
C SER A 4 -52.56 20.74 -22.19
N ARG A 5 -51.46 21.16 -21.57
CA ARG A 5 -51.17 22.45 -20.86
C ARG A 5 -49.80 22.23 -20.13
N GLY A 6 -48.72 22.90 -20.36
CA GLY A 6 -48.41 24.27 -20.75
C GLY A 6 -48.39 25.20 -19.54
N TYR A 7 -47.21 25.40 -18.83
CA TYR A 7 -46.90 26.66 -18.16
C TYR A 7 -45.37 26.91 -18.17
N SER A 8 -45.06 27.90 -18.94
CA SER A 8 -43.86 28.73 -18.93
C SER A 8 -43.93 29.71 -17.73
N THR A 9 -42.83 29.91 -17.03
CA THR A 9 -42.55 31.20 -16.37
C THR A 9 -41.01 31.44 -16.34
N LEU A 10 -40.64 32.34 -17.20
CA LEU A 10 -39.46 33.21 -17.10
C LEU A 10 -39.64 34.21 -15.94
N VAL A 11 -38.64 34.54 -15.17
CA VAL A 11 -38.32 35.81 -14.45
C VAL A 11 -36.98 35.49 -13.70
N GLY A 12 -35.92 36.20 -13.68
CA GLY A 12 -35.62 37.57 -14.08
C GLY A 12 -34.19 37.84 -13.59
N VAL A 13 -33.43 38.42 -14.45
CA VAL A 13 -32.06 38.94 -14.23
C VAL A 13 -32.10 40.07 -13.22
N HIS A 14 -31.27 40.10 -12.19
CA HIS A 14 -30.91 41.31 -11.50
C HIS A 14 -29.38 41.40 -11.32
N ASN A 15 -28.80 42.25 -12.19
CA ASN A 15 -27.54 42.92 -12.02
C ASN A 15 -27.67 43.94 -10.87
N ILE A 16 -26.75 43.92 -9.93
CA ILE A 16 -26.50 45.07 -9.05
C ILE A 16 -24.99 45.39 -9.11
N PHE A 17 -24.68 46.34 -10.01
CA PHE A 17 -23.49 47.17 -9.94
C PHE A 17 -23.71 48.20 -8.79
N ALA A 18 -22.80 48.27 -7.86
CA ALA A 18 -22.66 49.42 -6.99
C ALA A 18 -21.21 49.88 -7.01
N ALA A 19 -21.01 50.94 -7.77
CA ALA A 19 -19.81 51.76 -7.77
C ALA A 19 -19.74 52.56 -6.47
N TYR A 20 -18.59 52.63 -5.83
CA TYR A 20 -18.24 53.70 -4.91
C TYR A 20 -17.00 54.43 -5.42
N ARG A 21 -17.29 55.60 -5.99
CA ARG A 21 -16.34 56.70 -6.18
C ARG A 21 -16.31 57.48 -4.86
N GLY A 22 -15.13 57.97 -4.48
CA GLY A 22 -15.00 58.95 -3.42
C GLY A 22 -13.56 59.13 -2.97
N CYS A 23 -12.80 59.90 -3.74
CA CYS A 23 -11.65 60.65 -3.22
C CYS A 23 -12.17 61.95 -2.63
N PRO A 24 -11.64 62.51 -1.51
CA PRO A 24 -10.94 63.75 -1.68
C PRO A 24 -9.75 64.01 -0.76
N SER A 25 -8.87 64.85 -1.30
CA SER A 25 -8.23 66.02 -0.68
C SER A 25 -6.99 65.86 0.18
N ARG A 26 -5.95 66.26 -0.46
CA ARG A 26 -4.73 66.89 0.02
C ARG A 26 -4.94 67.78 1.26
N ILE A 27 -4.17 67.51 2.30
CA ILE A 27 -3.79 68.52 3.27
C ILE A 27 -2.26 68.60 3.26
N LEU A 28 -1.76 69.68 2.72
CA LEU A 28 -0.39 70.13 2.88
C LEU A 28 -0.22 70.68 4.33
N ALA A 29 0.56 69.93 5.11
CA ALA A 29 1.04 70.42 6.40
C ALA A 29 2.53 70.76 6.25
N THR A 30 2.80 72.06 6.26
CA THR A 30 4.13 72.71 6.37
C THR A 30 4.79 72.32 7.69
N ILE A 31 5.94 71.66 7.60
CA ILE A 31 6.79 71.33 8.74
C ILE A 31 7.86 72.41 8.86
N PRO A 32 8.02 73.11 10.03
CA PRO A 32 9.07 74.07 10.23
C PRO A 32 10.43 73.33 10.43
N ALA A 33 11.44 73.95 9.85
CA ALA A 33 12.84 73.59 10.02
C ALA A 33 13.25 73.63 11.50
N ARG A 34 13.75 72.52 12.04
CA ARG A 34 14.42 72.50 13.34
C ARG A 34 15.81 71.90 13.21
N GLN A 35 16.74 72.75 13.43
CA GLN A 35 18.06 72.62 14.05
C GLN A 35 18.74 71.28 14.04
N SER A 36 19.86 71.22 13.36
CA SER A 36 20.88 70.18 13.36
C SER A 36 21.41 69.91 14.77
N ALA A 37 21.02 68.77 15.35
CA ALA A 37 21.70 68.26 16.50
C ALA A 37 22.88 67.37 15.99
N VAL A 38 24.07 67.75 16.39
CA VAL A 38 25.32 67.03 16.17
C VAL A 38 25.24 65.75 17.04
N TYR A 39 24.88 64.66 16.44
CA TYR A 39 24.98 63.34 17.10
C TYR A 39 26.42 62.86 17.04
N HIS A 40 27.09 62.82 18.19
CA HIS A 40 28.31 62.09 18.38
C HIS A 40 28.07 60.61 18.01
N ARG A 41 28.66 60.21 16.91
CA ARG A 41 28.72 58.81 16.49
C ARG A 41 29.56 58.02 17.51
N SER A 42 28.91 57.27 18.38
CA SER A 42 29.55 56.22 19.15
C SER A 42 30.11 55.18 18.18
N PRO A 43 31.32 54.67 18.38
CA PRO A 43 31.84 53.63 17.50
C PRO A 43 30.95 52.40 17.66
N SER A 44 30.18 52.06 16.63
CA SER A 44 29.49 50.81 16.53
C SER A 44 30.54 49.68 16.56
N ARG A 45 30.53 48.91 17.63
CA ARG A 45 31.29 47.63 17.65
C ARG A 45 30.76 46.79 16.50
N LEU A 46 31.59 46.61 15.48
CA LEU A 46 31.37 45.59 14.45
C LEU A 46 31.36 44.24 15.16
N PHE A 47 30.18 43.65 15.29
CA PHE A 47 30.09 42.23 15.59
C PHE A 47 30.75 41.51 14.42
N ALA A 48 31.98 41.06 14.61
CA ALA A 48 32.57 40.08 13.72
C ALA A 48 31.66 38.89 13.71
N THR A 49 30.93 38.68 12.65
CA THR A 49 30.29 37.40 12.38
C THR A 49 31.42 36.37 12.21
N THR A 50 31.71 35.65 13.28
CA THR A 50 32.54 34.45 13.18
C THR A 50 31.92 33.61 12.06
N ALA A 51 32.79 33.19 11.12
CA ALA A 51 32.39 32.28 10.06
C ALA A 51 31.54 31.16 10.66
N SER A 52 30.34 30.97 10.11
CA SER A 52 29.45 29.89 10.48
C SER A 52 30.28 28.61 10.55
N LEU A 53 30.55 28.16 11.76
CA LEU A 53 31.07 26.82 11.97
C LEU A 53 30.03 25.89 11.33
N ARG A 54 30.37 25.36 10.16
CA ARG A 54 29.60 24.26 9.55
C ARG A 54 29.56 23.17 10.60
N SER A 55 28.49 23.09 11.32
CA SER A 55 28.23 22.02 12.26
C SER A 55 28.38 20.72 11.47
N GLY A 56 29.45 19.98 11.78
CA GLY A 56 29.71 18.67 11.18
C GLY A 56 28.44 17.83 11.28
N HIS A 57 28.24 17.00 10.32
CA HIS A 57 27.09 16.12 10.17
C HIS A 57 26.63 15.61 11.53
N SER A 58 25.45 16.05 11.97
CA SER A 58 24.90 15.68 13.26
C SER A 58 24.84 14.16 13.34
N ARG A 59 25.52 13.57 14.33
CA ARG A 59 25.48 12.12 14.62
C ARG A 59 24.02 11.65 14.72
N TRP A 60 23.13 12.55 15.10
CA TRP A 60 21.71 12.31 15.20
C TRP A 60 21.04 12.07 13.83
N SER A 61 21.44 12.77 12.75
CA SER A 61 20.87 12.53 11.42
C SER A 61 21.24 11.15 10.89
N LYS A 62 22.48 10.67 11.12
CA LYS A 62 22.90 9.31 10.77
C LYS A 62 22.12 8.26 11.56
N ILE A 63 22.01 8.45 12.89
CA ILE A 63 21.24 7.55 13.76
C ILE A 63 19.77 7.52 13.36
N LYS A 64 19.18 8.65 12.97
CA LYS A 64 17.78 8.72 12.51
C LYS A 64 17.55 7.86 11.26
N HIS A 65 18.43 7.95 10.27
CA HIS A 65 18.32 7.16 9.04
C HIS A 65 18.52 5.66 9.29
N ASP A 66 19.53 5.29 10.08
CA ASP A 66 19.77 3.89 10.43
C ASP A 66 18.61 3.31 11.26
N LYS A 67 18.09 4.10 12.20
CA LYS A 67 16.91 3.69 12.98
C LYS A 67 15.67 3.54 12.09
N ALA A 68 15.44 4.46 11.16
CA ALA A 68 14.30 4.37 10.25
C ALA A 68 14.33 3.09 9.40
N LYS A 69 15.50 2.69 8.89
CA LYS A 69 15.67 1.43 8.17
C LYS A 69 15.36 0.20 9.04
N VAL A 70 15.86 0.19 10.27
CA VAL A 70 15.61 -0.92 11.21
C VAL A 70 14.12 -0.97 11.60
N ASP A 71 13.50 0.18 11.83
CA ASP A 71 12.08 0.25 12.19
C ASP A 71 11.18 -0.16 10.99
N ALA A 72 11.54 0.22 9.76
CA ALA A 72 10.86 -0.22 8.55
C ALA A 72 10.98 -1.74 8.34
N SER A 73 12.19 -2.31 8.48
CA SER A 73 12.39 -3.75 8.41
C SER A 73 11.56 -4.52 9.45
N LYS A 74 11.52 -4.04 10.70
CA LYS A 74 10.68 -4.64 11.75
C LYS A 74 9.18 -4.54 11.46
N ASN A 75 8.74 -3.40 10.89
CA ASN A 75 7.34 -3.24 10.51
C ASN A 75 6.96 -4.21 9.39
N ARG A 76 7.83 -4.40 8.41
CA ARG A 76 7.65 -5.37 7.34
C ARG A 76 7.53 -6.80 7.89
N GLN A 77 8.46 -7.23 8.77
CA GLN A 77 8.36 -8.54 9.42
C GLN A 77 7.05 -8.71 10.19
N ARG A 78 6.59 -7.65 10.86
CA ARG A 78 5.31 -7.67 11.58
C ARG A 78 4.12 -7.81 10.62
N SER A 79 4.16 -7.16 9.46
CA SER A 79 3.13 -7.27 8.43
C SER A 79 3.04 -8.71 7.90
N ILE A 80 4.19 -9.33 7.59
CA ILE A 80 4.27 -10.73 7.15
C ILE A 80 3.66 -11.67 8.20
N PHE A 81 4.07 -11.56 9.47
CA PHE A 81 3.48 -12.38 10.54
C PHE A 81 1.98 -12.17 10.71
N ALA A 82 1.51 -10.93 10.59
CA ALA A 82 0.08 -10.64 10.68
C ALA A 82 -0.71 -11.30 9.54
N HIS A 83 -0.15 -11.30 8.33
CA HIS A 83 -0.74 -11.96 7.17
C HIS A 83 -0.75 -13.49 7.34
N GLU A 84 0.38 -14.10 7.73
CA GLU A 84 0.47 -15.54 7.98
C GLU A 84 -0.51 -16.02 9.06
N ILE A 85 -0.63 -15.27 10.17
CA ILE A 85 -1.58 -15.56 11.25
C ILE A 85 -3.03 -15.45 10.74
N ALA A 86 -3.34 -14.44 9.96
CA ALA A 86 -4.67 -14.27 9.39
C ALA A 86 -5.01 -15.39 8.41
N THR A 87 -4.07 -15.77 7.54
CA THR A 87 -4.23 -16.90 6.61
C THR A 87 -4.42 -18.22 7.33
N ALA A 88 -3.58 -18.54 8.34
CA ALA A 88 -3.74 -19.74 9.14
C ALA A 88 -5.09 -19.79 9.87
N SER A 89 -5.54 -18.64 10.40
CA SER A 89 -6.85 -18.50 11.04
C SER A 89 -8.00 -18.71 10.05
N LYS A 90 -7.87 -18.21 8.82
CA LYS A 90 -8.86 -18.33 7.74
C LYS A 90 -9.01 -19.78 7.27
N LEU A 91 -7.89 -20.49 7.09
CA LEU A 91 -7.88 -21.84 6.54
C LEU A 91 -8.31 -22.91 7.56
N PHE A 92 -7.80 -22.83 8.78
CA PHE A 92 -7.90 -23.91 9.78
C PHE A 92 -8.64 -23.50 11.06
N GLY A 93 -9.21 -22.30 11.10
CA GLY A 93 -9.93 -21.79 12.26
C GLY A 93 -9.09 -20.94 13.21
N GLY A 94 -9.78 -20.07 13.96
CA GLY A 94 -9.14 -19.05 14.82
C GLY A 94 -8.75 -19.54 16.22
N ASP A 95 -8.99 -20.80 16.56
CA ASP A 95 -8.64 -21.36 17.86
C ASP A 95 -7.25 -22.03 17.83
N PRO A 96 -6.26 -21.49 18.56
CA PRO A 96 -4.92 -22.06 18.60
C PRO A 96 -4.88 -23.50 19.18
N GLY A 97 -5.90 -23.89 19.96
CA GLY A 97 -5.97 -25.23 20.52
C GLY A 97 -6.30 -26.31 19.48
N SER A 98 -7.07 -25.94 18.47
CA SER A 98 -7.46 -26.84 17.36
C SER A 98 -6.64 -26.62 16.09
N ASN A 99 -5.83 -25.58 16.03
CA ASN A 99 -5.00 -25.21 14.87
C ASN A 99 -3.51 -25.17 15.24
N PRO A 100 -2.76 -26.29 15.07
CA PRO A 100 -1.35 -26.38 15.43
C PRO A 100 -0.48 -25.34 14.71
N ARG A 101 -0.77 -25.06 13.43
CA ARG A 101 -0.05 -24.08 12.64
C ARG A 101 -0.21 -22.67 13.23
N LEU A 102 -1.43 -22.29 13.59
CA LEU A 102 -1.70 -21.00 14.26
C LEU A 102 -0.95 -20.90 15.59
N ALA A 103 -0.90 -21.99 16.37
CA ALA A 103 -0.17 -22.04 17.64
C ALA A 103 1.33 -21.80 17.44
N ASP A 104 1.93 -22.42 16.42
CA ASP A 104 3.35 -22.23 16.07
C ASP A 104 3.64 -20.80 15.62
N LEU A 105 2.83 -20.24 14.73
CA LEU A 105 2.95 -18.86 14.28
C LEU A 105 2.83 -17.86 15.43
N ILE A 106 1.88 -18.06 16.34
CA ILE A 106 1.73 -17.24 17.55
C ILE A 106 3.00 -17.32 18.43
N THR A 107 3.58 -18.50 18.55
CA THR A 107 4.80 -18.70 19.34
C THR A 107 6.00 -18.00 18.72
N LYS A 108 6.16 -18.10 17.37
CA LYS A 108 7.19 -17.39 16.61
C LYS A 108 7.00 -15.87 16.74
N ALA A 109 5.79 -15.37 16.50
CA ALA A 109 5.47 -13.94 16.59
C ALA A 109 5.76 -13.36 17.99
N LYS A 110 5.45 -14.10 19.06
CA LYS A 110 5.79 -13.70 20.43
C LYS A 110 7.29 -13.60 20.67
N ARG A 111 8.10 -14.51 20.12
CA ARG A 111 9.58 -14.46 20.20
C ARG A 111 10.13 -13.22 19.51
N GLU A 112 9.55 -12.81 18.40
CA GLU A 112 9.91 -11.59 17.66
C GLU A 112 9.35 -10.31 18.28
N GLY A 113 8.70 -10.41 19.46
CA GLY A 113 8.17 -9.26 20.19
C GLY A 113 6.89 -8.68 19.60
N PHE A 114 6.07 -9.51 18.98
CA PHE A 114 4.74 -9.11 18.47
C PHE A 114 3.80 -8.86 19.66
N ALA A 115 3.09 -7.73 19.65
CA ALA A 115 2.14 -7.43 20.70
C ALA A 115 0.94 -8.39 20.68
N LYS A 116 0.49 -8.83 21.85
CA LYS A 116 -0.67 -9.73 21.98
C LYS A 116 -1.91 -9.19 21.26
N ALA A 117 -2.17 -7.88 21.39
CA ALA A 117 -3.30 -7.23 20.71
C ALA A 117 -3.21 -7.32 19.17
N SER A 118 -2.00 -7.24 18.59
CA SER A 118 -1.79 -7.37 17.15
C SER A 118 -2.01 -8.82 16.68
N ILE A 119 -1.64 -9.81 17.49
CA ILE A 119 -1.90 -11.22 17.20
C ILE A 119 -3.41 -11.50 17.21
N GLU A 120 -4.13 -11.01 18.24
CA GLU A 120 -5.59 -11.15 18.33
C GLU A 120 -6.31 -10.45 17.17
N ALA A 121 -5.81 -9.28 16.76
CA ALA A 121 -6.30 -8.55 15.60
C ALA A 121 -6.10 -9.34 14.29
N ALA A 122 -4.95 -9.97 14.11
CA ALA A 122 -4.66 -10.78 12.95
C ALA A 122 -5.55 -12.04 12.90
N ILE A 123 -5.76 -12.72 14.02
CA ILE A 123 -6.69 -13.85 14.13
C ILE A 123 -8.12 -13.42 13.80
N ALA A 124 -8.60 -12.30 14.36
CA ALA A 124 -9.92 -11.76 14.10
C ALA A 124 -10.10 -11.41 12.61
N ARG A 125 -9.08 -10.81 11.99
CA ARG A 125 -9.07 -10.51 10.55
C ARG A 125 -9.22 -11.77 9.71
N GLY A 126 -8.48 -12.83 10.01
CA GLY A 126 -8.63 -14.12 9.34
C GLY A 126 -10.04 -14.72 9.45
N GLN A 127 -10.77 -14.36 10.51
CA GLN A 127 -12.18 -14.73 10.69
C GLN A 127 -13.17 -13.71 10.08
N GLY A 128 -12.69 -12.73 9.28
CA GLY A 128 -13.51 -11.69 8.67
C GLY A 128 -14.08 -10.68 9.67
N ARG A 129 -13.45 -10.52 10.84
CA ARG A 129 -13.89 -9.61 11.89
C ARG A 129 -12.84 -8.55 12.19
N SER A 130 -13.27 -7.29 12.34
CA SER A 130 -12.44 -6.22 12.88
C SER A 130 -12.20 -6.41 14.39
N THR A 131 -11.15 -5.78 14.92
CA THR A 131 -10.90 -5.67 16.38
C THR A 131 -12.04 -4.97 17.11
N THR A 132 -12.83 -4.15 16.42
CA THR A 132 -14.02 -3.48 16.94
C THR A 132 -15.28 -4.36 16.87
N GLY A 133 -15.19 -5.58 16.29
CA GLY A 133 -16.31 -6.50 16.09
C GLY A 133 -17.16 -6.20 14.86
N ALA A 134 -16.84 -5.14 14.08
CA ALA A 134 -17.49 -4.88 12.80
C ALA A 134 -17.07 -5.93 11.77
N SER A 135 -17.94 -6.26 10.82
CA SER A 135 -17.58 -7.10 9.67
C SER A 135 -16.60 -6.32 8.77
N LEU A 136 -15.58 -7.01 8.29
CA LEU A 136 -14.67 -6.45 7.29
C LEU A 136 -15.29 -6.56 5.90
N GLU A 137 -15.14 -5.50 5.11
CA GLU A 137 -15.54 -5.47 3.70
C GLU A 137 -14.28 -5.45 2.84
N SER A 138 -14.24 -6.29 1.82
CA SER A 138 -13.18 -6.27 0.81
C SER A 138 -13.40 -5.12 -0.15
N VAL A 139 -12.34 -4.37 -0.42
CA VAL A 139 -12.33 -3.20 -1.31
C VAL A 139 -11.12 -3.32 -2.23
N SER A 140 -11.35 -3.25 -3.55
CA SER A 140 -10.29 -3.15 -4.54
C SER A 140 -10.28 -1.76 -5.16
N VAL A 141 -9.11 -1.17 -5.31
CA VAL A 141 -8.89 0.11 -5.98
C VAL A 141 -7.93 -0.08 -7.12
N GLU A 142 -8.34 0.33 -8.30
CA GLU A 142 -7.58 0.21 -9.52
C GLU A 142 -7.02 1.57 -9.94
N GLY A 143 -5.82 1.59 -10.52
CA GLY A 143 -5.19 2.81 -10.95
C GLY A 143 -3.99 2.61 -11.85
N ILE A 144 -3.49 3.71 -12.40
CA ILE A 144 -2.28 3.78 -13.20
C ILE A 144 -1.35 4.80 -12.57
N LEU A 145 -0.13 4.39 -12.27
CA LEU A 145 0.99 5.25 -11.85
C LEU A 145 1.73 5.79 -13.09
N PRO A 146 2.63 6.76 -12.92
CA PRO A 146 3.54 7.19 -13.99
C PRO A 146 4.23 6.00 -14.67
N ASN A 147 4.66 6.18 -15.92
CA ASN A 147 5.27 5.14 -16.76
C ASN A 147 4.32 3.99 -17.14
N ASN A 148 2.99 4.20 -17.11
CA ASN A 148 1.97 3.20 -17.44
C ASN A 148 1.97 1.97 -16.53
N ILE A 149 2.42 2.11 -15.29
CA ILE A 149 2.37 1.05 -14.31
C ILE A 149 0.94 0.93 -13.80
N ALA A 150 0.28 -0.15 -14.18
CA ALA A 150 -1.05 -0.48 -13.67
C ALA A 150 -0.95 -1.08 -12.28
N ILE A 151 -1.90 -0.72 -11.42
CA ILE A 151 -1.95 -1.20 -10.03
C ILE A 151 -3.36 -1.65 -9.67
N ILE A 152 -3.44 -2.69 -8.86
CA ILE A 152 -4.63 -3.10 -8.12
C ILE A 152 -4.27 -3.19 -6.65
N VAL A 153 -4.97 -2.45 -5.82
CA VAL A 153 -4.77 -2.41 -4.36
C VAL A 153 -5.98 -3.08 -3.71
N GLU A 154 -5.77 -4.18 -2.99
CA GLU A 154 -6.82 -4.85 -2.24
C GLU A 154 -6.70 -4.54 -0.75
N CYS A 155 -7.82 -4.19 -0.13
CA CYS A 155 -7.92 -3.86 1.28
C CYS A 155 -9.10 -4.60 1.93
N GLU A 156 -8.96 -5.00 3.19
CA GLU A 156 -10.07 -5.47 4.03
C GLU A 156 -10.31 -4.47 5.16
N THR A 157 -11.41 -3.73 5.07
CA THR A 157 -11.66 -2.57 5.93
C THR A 157 -13.02 -2.60 6.60
N ASP A 158 -13.11 -1.93 7.74
CA ASP A 158 -14.35 -1.60 8.42
C ASP A 158 -15.03 -0.33 7.88
N SER A 159 -14.32 0.45 7.03
CA SER A 159 -14.81 1.72 6.49
C SER A 159 -14.38 1.92 5.03
N LYS A 160 -15.16 1.37 4.11
CA LYS A 160 -14.94 1.43 2.67
C LYS A 160 -14.68 2.84 2.14
N LEU A 161 -15.45 3.84 2.60
CA LEU A 161 -15.31 5.22 2.11
C LEU A 161 -13.98 5.85 2.50
N ARG A 162 -13.49 5.60 3.72
CA ARG A 162 -12.19 6.08 4.19
C ARG A 162 -11.08 5.45 3.36
N THR A 163 -11.03 4.13 3.28
CA THR A 163 -10.01 3.40 2.52
C THR A 163 -9.97 3.81 1.05
N LEU A 164 -11.14 3.94 0.40
CA LEU A 164 -11.19 4.44 -0.98
C LEU A 164 -10.61 5.85 -1.12
N ALA A 165 -10.84 6.74 -0.16
CA ALA A 165 -10.30 8.10 -0.19
C ALA A 165 -8.79 8.11 0.03
N ASP A 166 -8.28 7.33 0.99
CA ASP A 166 -6.87 7.25 1.35
C ASP A 166 -6.03 6.64 0.23
N VAL A 167 -6.48 5.52 -0.37
CA VAL A 167 -5.79 4.88 -1.51
C VAL A 167 -5.79 5.78 -2.75
N ARG A 168 -6.93 6.41 -3.08
CA ARG A 168 -7.01 7.34 -4.22
C ARG A 168 -6.10 8.56 -4.02
N LEU A 169 -6.00 9.05 -2.80
CA LEU A 169 -5.08 10.14 -2.48
C LEU A 169 -3.62 9.71 -2.63
N ALA A 170 -3.25 8.52 -2.17
CA ALA A 170 -1.91 7.97 -2.34
C ALA A 170 -1.53 7.85 -3.82
N ILE A 171 -2.42 7.31 -4.67
CA ILE A 171 -2.22 7.22 -6.12
C ILE A 171 -2.01 8.62 -6.73
N LYS A 172 -2.85 9.58 -6.37
CA LYS A 172 -2.78 10.95 -6.90
C LYS A 172 -1.53 11.68 -6.45
N ASP A 173 -1.12 11.54 -5.20
CA ASP A 173 0.07 12.19 -4.62
C ASP A 173 1.36 11.75 -5.37
N HIS A 174 1.36 10.53 -5.94
CA HIS A 174 2.46 9.99 -6.76
C HIS A 174 2.24 10.17 -8.27
N GLY A 175 1.37 11.10 -8.67
CA GLY A 175 1.16 11.46 -10.08
C GLY A 175 0.34 10.45 -10.87
N GLY A 176 -0.28 9.46 -10.21
CA GLY A 176 -1.15 8.48 -10.83
C GLY A 176 -2.60 8.94 -10.98
N SER A 177 -3.39 8.10 -11.61
CA SER A 177 -4.83 8.30 -11.77
C SER A 177 -5.60 7.02 -11.47
N THR A 178 -6.80 7.18 -10.88
CA THR A 178 -7.69 6.04 -10.61
C THR A 178 -8.47 5.71 -11.88
N THR A 179 -8.15 4.61 -12.50
CA THR A 179 -8.76 4.11 -13.75
C THR A 179 -8.89 2.59 -13.68
N PRO A 180 -9.90 1.97 -14.31
CA PRO A 180 -10.01 0.53 -14.38
C PRO A 180 -8.79 -0.10 -15.06
N THR A 181 -8.13 -1.04 -14.39
CA THR A 181 -6.93 -1.73 -14.86
C THR A 181 -7.02 -3.25 -14.72
N SER A 182 -8.10 -3.77 -14.18
CA SER A 182 -8.32 -5.21 -13.96
C SER A 182 -8.20 -6.06 -15.22
N TYR A 183 -8.46 -5.48 -16.41
CA TYR A 183 -8.29 -6.18 -17.69
C TYR A 183 -6.83 -6.49 -18.04
N LEU A 184 -5.86 -5.85 -17.39
CA LEU A 184 -4.42 -6.11 -17.55
C LEU A 184 -3.92 -7.25 -16.65
N PHE A 185 -4.80 -7.79 -15.83
CA PHE A 185 -4.47 -8.82 -14.86
C PHE A 185 -5.41 -10.01 -14.97
N ALA A 186 -4.91 -11.18 -14.62
CA ALA A 186 -5.72 -12.38 -14.39
C ALA A 186 -5.85 -12.63 -12.89
N LYS A 187 -7.07 -12.83 -12.41
CA LYS A 187 -7.29 -13.22 -11.01
C LYS A 187 -7.15 -14.71 -10.87
N ARG A 188 -6.20 -15.17 -10.04
CA ARG A 188 -5.90 -16.60 -9.84
C ARG A 188 -5.83 -16.95 -8.36
N GLY A 189 -6.19 -18.18 -8.03
CA GLY A 189 -5.88 -18.76 -6.73
C GLY A 189 -4.45 -19.27 -6.73
N LYS A 190 -3.65 -18.87 -5.75
CA LYS A 190 -2.26 -19.34 -5.53
C LYS A 190 -2.24 -20.18 -4.26
N ILE A 191 -1.82 -21.42 -4.38
CA ILE A 191 -1.69 -22.38 -3.28
C ILE A 191 -0.22 -22.77 -3.18
N THR A 192 0.41 -22.43 -2.06
CA THR A 192 1.79 -22.84 -1.79
C THR A 192 1.78 -23.99 -0.79
N PHE A 193 2.46 -25.07 -1.10
CA PHE A 193 2.59 -26.23 -0.22
C PHE A 193 3.88 -26.15 0.61
N GLU A 194 3.88 -26.79 1.78
CA GLU A 194 5.11 -26.92 2.56
C GLU A 194 6.07 -27.89 1.85
N SER A 195 7.36 -27.55 1.90
CA SER A 195 8.40 -28.42 1.33
C SER A 195 8.42 -29.76 2.05
N LYS A 196 8.29 -30.84 1.30
CA LYS A 196 8.38 -32.24 1.78
C LYS A 196 9.40 -32.99 0.95
N GLU A 197 10.31 -33.69 1.59
CA GLU A 197 11.32 -34.51 0.88
C GLU A 197 10.67 -35.48 -0.08
N GLY A 198 11.12 -35.46 -1.34
CA GLY A 198 10.63 -36.37 -2.39
C GLY A 198 9.34 -35.89 -3.08
N ILE A 199 8.88 -34.66 -2.82
CA ILE A 199 7.74 -34.09 -3.52
C ILE A 199 8.19 -32.77 -4.14
N GLY A 200 8.33 -32.77 -5.45
CA GLY A 200 8.65 -31.62 -6.29
C GLY A 200 7.51 -31.31 -7.25
N GLN A 201 7.81 -30.47 -8.22
CA GLN A 201 6.85 -30.04 -9.25
C GLN A 201 6.30 -31.27 -10.04
N ASP A 202 7.17 -32.22 -10.38
CA ASP A 202 6.81 -33.36 -11.21
C ASP A 202 5.81 -34.30 -10.50
N GLU A 203 5.99 -34.52 -9.19
CA GLU A 203 5.14 -35.39 -8.39
C GLU A 203 3.76 -34.76 -8.10
N ILE A 204 3.69 -33.45 -8.07
CA ILE A 204 2.42 -32.73 -7.82
C ILE A 204 1.65 -32.49 -9.13
N LEU A 205 2.31 -32.49 -10.28
CA LEU A 205 1.71 -32.16 -11.57
C LEU A 205 0.48 -33.01 -11.90
N GLU A 206 0.59 -34.30 -11.79
CA GLU A 206 -0.51 -35.25 -12.13
C GLU A 206 -1.72 -35.05 -11.18
N PRO A 207 -1.58 -35.09 -9.83
CA PRO A 207 -2.68 -34.81 -8.92
C PRO A 207 -3.26 -33.41 -9.06
N ALA A 208 -2.43 -32.42 -9.40
CA ALA A 208 -2.87 -31.05 -9.60
C ALA A 208 -3.77 -30.90 -10.83
N LEU A 209 -3.38 -31.52 -11.96
CA LEU A 209 -4.20 -31.52 -13.17
C LEU A 209 -5.52 -32.27 -12.96
N GLU A 210 -5.52 -33.41 -12.25
CA GLU A 210 -6.74 -34.14 -11.90
C GLU A 210 -7.66 -33.31 -11.00
N ALA A 211 -7.09 -32.46 -10.12
CA ALA A 211 -7.85 -31.57 -9.24
C ALA A 211 -8.37 -30.30 -9.95
N GLY A 212 -7.95 -30.03 -11.19
CA GLY A 212 -8.35 -28.86 -11.95
C GLY A 212 -7.44 -27.66 -11.79
N ALA A 213 -6.16 -27.86 -11.45
CA ALA A 213 -5.16 -26.79 -11.42
C ALA A 213 -4.91 -26.23 -12.82
N LEU A 214 -4.63 -24.93 -12.91
CA LEU A 214 -4.29 -24.24 -14.15
C LEU A 214 -2.80 -24.37 -14.49
N ASP A 215 -1.95 -24.28 -13.44
CA ASP A 215 -0.49 -24.31 -13.60
C ASP A 215 0.18 -24.74 -12.30
N VAL A 216 1.44 -25.24 -12.42
CA VAL A 216 2.27 -25.68 -11.29
C VAL A 216 3.66 -25.10 -11.48
N ALA A 217 4.18 -24.41 -10.45
CA ALA A 217 5.50 -23.79 -10.44
C ALA A 217 6.25 -24.13 -9.14
N GLU A 218 7.55 -23.85 -9.12
CA GLU A 218 8.35 -23.85 -7.89
C GLU A 218 8.69 -22.40 -7.49
N ASP A 219 8.62 -22.10 -6.21
CA ASP A 219 9.07 -20.86 -5.61
C ASP A 219 10.60 -20.88 -5.36
N ASP A 220 11.21 -19.71 -5.10
CA ASP A 220 12.64 -19.57 -4.80
C ASP A 220 13.09 -20.44 -3.61
N ASP A 221 12.19 -20.75 -2.68
CA ASP A 221 12.40 -21.66 -1.54
C ASP A 221 12.19 -23.15 -1.88
N LYS A 222 12.07 -23.52 -3.16
CA LYS A 222 11.75 -24.88 -3.64
C LYS A 222 10.44 -25.42 -3.07
N ARG A 223 9.49 -24.55 -2.81
CA ARG A 223 8.13 -24.92 -2.44
C ARG A 223 7.29 -25.00 -3.71
N VAL A 224 6.45 -26.00 -3.79
CA VAL A 224 5.56 -26.11 -4.94
C VAL A 224 4.39 -25.16 -4.78
N VAL A 225 4.13 -24.41 -5.84
CA VAL A 225 3.05 -23.43 -5.98
C VAL A 225 2.10 -23.91 -7.06
N VAL A 226 0.84 -24.02 -6.73
CA VAL A 226 -0.22 -24.42 -7.66
C VAL A 226 -1.17 -23.27 -7.90
N PHE A 227 -1.44 -22.99 -9.16
CA PHE A 227 -2.41 -21.97 -9.58
C PHE A 227 -3.74 -22.64 -9.96
N ALA A 228 -4.84 -22.04 -9.53
CA ALA A 228 -6.18 -22.53 -9.78
C ALA A 228 -7.16 -21.39 -10.07
N GLU A 229 -8.36 -21.68 -10.53
CA GLU A 229 -9.43 -20.71 -10.57
C GLU A 229 -9.77 -20.20 -9.15
N PRO A 230 -10.08 -18.91 -8.96
CA PRO A 230 -10.35 -18.32 -7.65
C PRO A 230 -11.45 -19.06 -6.87
N THR A 231 -12.45 -19.61 -7.57
CA THR A 231 -13.58 -20.34 -6.99
C THR A 231 -13.20 -21.75 -6.55
N GLU A 232 -12.22 -22.36 -7.17
CA GLU A 232 -11.82 -23.75 -6.97
C GLU A 232 -10.56 -23.91 -6.13
N THR A 233 -9.89 -22.80 -5.78
CA THR A 233 -8.63 -22.77 -5.03
C THR A 233 -8.64 -23.69 -3.82
N ARG A 234 -9.71 -23.68 -3.03
CA ARG A 234 -9.83 -24.52 -1.84
C ARG A 234 -9.98 -26.00 -2.18
N ALA A 235 -10.83 -26.32 -3.16
CA ALA A 235 -11.08 -27.69 -3.56
C ALA A 235 -9.81 -28.34 -4.12
N VAL A 236 -9.07 -27.62 -4.96
CA VAL A 236 -7.79 -28.06 -5.51
C VAL A 236 -6.75 -28.27 -4.41
N GLY A 237 -6.62 -27.30 -3.49
CA GLY A 237 -5.69 -27.43 -2.36
C GLY A 237 -5.99 -28.62 -1.46
N ASP A 238 -7.25 -28.83 -1.10
CA ASP A 238 -7.69 -29.95 -0.26
C ASP A 238 -7.49 -31.29 -0.98
N ALA A 239 -7.69 -31.38 -2.30
CA ALA A 239 -7.50 -32.57 -3.09
C ALA A 239 -6.01 -32.98 -3.15
N ILE A 240 -5.12 -32.06 -3.48
CA ILE A 240 -3.67 -32.28 -3.55
C ILE A 240 -3.12 -32.64 -2.15
N SER A 241 -3.53 -31.90 -1.12
CA SER A 241 -3.11 -32.17 0.26
C SER A 241 -3.46 -33.59 0.71
N LYS A 242 -4.64 -34.10 0.33
CA LYS A 242 -5.06 -35.48 0.63
C LYS A 242 -4.33 -36.53 -0.21
N ALA A 243 -4.08 -36.25 -1.49
CA ALA A 243 -3.44 -37.20 -2.40
C ALA A 243 -1.97 -37.45 -2.02
N LEU A 244 -1.23 -36.42 -1.63
CA LEU A 244 0.21 -36.45 -1.38
C LEU A 244 0.58 -36.34 0.11
N ASP A 245 -0.41 -36.17 0.99
CA ASP A 245 -0.19 -35.92 2.43
C ASP A 245 0.78 -34.75 2.65
N VAL A 246 0.53 -33.61 1.94
CA VAL A 246 1.31 -32.35 2.03
C VAL A 246 0.45 -31.27 2.65
N GLN A 247 1.04 -30.44 3.52
CA GLN A 247 0.31 -29.36 4.15
C GLN A 247 0.32 -28.10 3.26
N ILE A 248 -0.82 -27.40 3.25
CA ILE A 248 -0.92 -26.10 2.58
C ILE A 248 -0.20 -25.05 3.43
N ALA A 249 0.79 -24.42 2.86
CA ALA A 249 1.51 -23.31 3.48
C ALA A 249 0.72 -22.00 3.43
N THR A 250 0.29 -21.59 2.25
CA THR A 250 -0.55 -20.42 2.02
C THR A 250 -1.59 -20.73 0.95
N SER A 251 -2.70 -20.05 1.00
CA SER A 251 -3.74 -20.14 -0.04
C SER A 251 -4.41 -18.78 -0.17
N ASP A 252 -4.06 -18.07 -1.21
CA ASP A 252 -4.48 -16.68 -1.45
C ASP A 252 -5.03 -16.53 -2.85
N ILE A 253 -5.84 -15.48 -3.06
CA ILE A 253 -6.30 -15.09 -4.38
C ILE A 253 -5.45 -13.88 -4.78
N ILE A 254 -4.69 -14.00 -5.85
CA ILE A 254 -3.79 -12.97 -6.35
C ILE A 254 -4.25 -12.42 -7.70
N TRP A 255 -3.76 -11.24 -8.02
CA TRP A 255 -3.85 -10.64 -9.35
C TRP A 255 -2.49 -10.79 -10.04
N GLU A 256 -2.42 -11.61 -11.04
CA GLU A 256 -1.24 -11.79 -11.86
C GLU A 256 -1.32 -10.93 -13.11
N ALA A 257 -0.27 -10.15 -13.38
CA ALA A 257 -0.22 -9.32 -14.59
C ALA A 257 -0.06 -10.20 -15.82
N ASN A 258 -0.85 -9.90 -16.87
CA ASN A 258 -0.71 -10.58 -18.17
C ASN A 258 0.67 -10.30 -18.74
N GLU A 259 1.35 -11.33 -19.26
CA GLU A 259 2.73 -11.23 -19.78
C GLU A 259 2.90 -10.12 -20.82
N ASP A 260 1.94 -10.00 -21.75
CA ASP A 260 1.96 -9.00 -22.83
C ASP A 260 1.82 -7.55 -22.34
N THR A 261 1.39 -7.36 -21.08
CA THR A 261 1.11 -6.04 -20.51
C THR A 261 2.12 -5.61 -19.45
N LYS A 262 3.12 -6.45 -19.17
CA LYS A 262 4.17 -6.13 -18.21
C LYS A 262 5.03 -4.98 -18.71
N VAL A 263 5.32 -4.06 -17.83
CA VAL A 263 6.13 -2.86 -18.07
C VAL A 263 7.49 -3.04 -17.40
N GLU A 264 8.56 -2.93 -18.18
CA GLU A 264 9.92 -2.97 -17.66
C GLU A 264 10.24 -1.71 -16.86
N ILE A 265 10.80 -1.87 -15.66
CA ILE A 265 11.26 -0.74 -14.86
C ILE A 265 12.55 -0.20 -15.49
N ALA A 266 12.50 1.05 -16.00
CA ALA A 266 13.55 1.62 -16.84
C ALA A 266 14.80 2.08 -16.06
N SER A 267 14.67 2.40 -14.77
CA SER A 267 15.73 3.02 -13.96
C SER A 267 15.54 2.80 -12.46
N GLU A 268 16.62 2.90 -11.69
CA GLU A 268 16.58 2.88 -10.22
C GLU A 268 15.69 4.02 -9.65
N GLN A 269 15.64 5.18 -10.33
CA GLN A 269 14.74 6.26 -9.91
C GLN A 269 13.26 5.84 -10.00
N ALA A 270 12.87 5.08 -11.02
CA ALA A 270 11.51 4.56 -11.14
C ALA A 270 11.21 3.51 -10.04
N ALA A 271 12.21 2.75 -9.62
CA ALA A 271 12.11 1.85 -8.48
C ALA A 271 11.92 2.62 -7.16
N ASP A 272 12.69 3.69 -6.94
CA ASP A 272 12.54 4.57 -5.77
C ASP A 272 11.15 5.19 -5.70
N ASP A 273 10.59 5.60 -6.85
CA ASP A 273 9.22 6.15 -6.92
C ASP A 273 8.17 5.09 -6.56
N ILE A 274 8.35 3.83 -6.99
CA ILE A 274 7.49 2.70 -6.62
C ILE A 274 7.61 2.43 -5.12
N HIS A 275 8.82 2.40 -4.56
CA HIS A 275 9.03 2.22 -3.12
C HIS A 275 8.38 3.33 -2.30
N ALA A 276 8.52 4.60 -2.71
CA ALA A 276 7.89 5.72 -2.05
C ALA A 276 6.36 5.63 -2.07
N PHE A 277 5.80 5.14 -3.18
CA PHE A 277 4.35 4.89 -3.28
C PHE A 277 3.91 3.78 -2.31
N LEU A 278 4.60 2.63 -2.30
CA LEU A 278 4.29 1.51 -1.42
C LEU A 278 4.42 1.88 0.05
N ASP A 279 5.49 2.60 0.42
CA ASP A 279 5.70 3.10 1.80
C ASP A 279 4.55 4.03 2.22
N LYS A 280 4.11 4.91 1.32
CA LYS A 280 3.02 5.84 1.59
C LYS A 280 1.68 5.13 1.72
N LEU A 281 1.47 4.09 0.93
CA LEU A 281 0.26 3.28 0.98
C LEU A 281 0.19 2.50 2.31
N GLU A 282 1.27 1.85 2.71
CA GLU A 282 1.38 1.11 3.97
C GLU A 282 1.27 2.04 5.21
N GLU A 283 1.79 3.28 5.11
CA GLU A 283 1.66 4.27 6.19
C GLU A 283 0.21 4.73 6.39
N LYS A 284 -0.52 4.96 5.27
CA LYS A 284 -1.87 5.52 5.31
C LYS A 284 -2.94 4.46 5.55
N GLU A 285 -2.78 3.27 4.98
CA GLU A 285 -3.84 2.26 4.98
C GLU A 285 -3.39 0.96 5.67
N ALA A 286 -3.74 0.85 6.92
CA ALA A 286 -3.43 -0.33 7.74
C ALA A 286 -4.25 -1.57 7.36
N SER A 287 -5.29 -1.41 6.55
CA SER A 287 -6.15 -2.51 6.08
C SER A 287 -5.69 -3.12 4.75
N LEU A 288 -4.53 -2.69 4.23
CA LEU A 288 -3.91 -3.20 3.03
C LEU A 288 -3.67 -4.71 3.13
N GLN A 289 -4.09 -5.45 2.11
CA GLN A 289 -3.88 -6.89 2.00
C GLN A 289 -2.83 -7.22 0.94
N SER A 290 -3.04 -6.71 -0.27
CA SER A 290 -2.14 -6.96 -1.39
C SER A 290 -2.09 -5.77 -2.33
N VAL A 291 -0.98 -5.65 -3.05
CA VAL A 291 -0.79 -4.71 -4.15
C VAL A 291 -0.27 -5.49 -5.34
N ALA A 292 -1.03 -5.54 -6.42
CA ALA A 292 -0.59 -6.11 -7.67
C ALA A 292 -0.15 -5.00 -8.62
N MET A 293 0.96 -5.24 -9.33
CA MET A 293 1.51 -4.32 -10.33
C MET A 293 1.90 -5.06 -11.59
N ASN A 294 1.76 -4.43 -12.76
CA ASN A 294 2.19 -5.00 -14.03
C ASN A 294 3.65 -4.69 -14.36
N VAL A 295 4.54 -4.85 -13.40
CA VAL A 295 5.97 -4.52 -13.57
C VAL A 295 6.82 -5.76 -13.77
N SER A 296 7.94 -5.58 -14.48
CA SER A 296 9.01 -6.58 -14.64
C SER A 296 10.36 -5.95 -14.32
N GLN A 297 11.36 -6.78 -14.03
CA GLN A 297 12.68 -6.34 -13.56
C GLN A 297 13.35 -5.27 -14.45
N GLY A 298 13.22 -5.42 -15.78
CA GLY A 298 13.83 -4.50 -16.74
C GLY A 298 15.34 -4.32 -16.51
N ARG A 299 15.76 -3.09 -16.22
CA ARG A 299 17.18 -2.72 -16.01
C ARG A 299 17.59 -2.62 -14.54
N LEU A 300 16.74 -3.05 -13.62
CA LEU A 300 17.05 -3.00 -12.20
C LEU A 300 18.12 -4.03 -11.79
N SER A 301 18.83 -3.71 -10.72
CA SER A 301 19.67 -4.69 -10.02
C SER A 301 18.79 -5.83 -9.47
N ALA A 302 19.36 -7.02 -9.32
CA ALA A 302 18.64 -8.16 -8.75
C ALA A 302 18.12 -7.85 -7.33
N ASP A 303 18.93 -7.15 -6.53
CA ASP A 303 18.58 -6.80 -5.15
C ASP A 303 17.38 -5.82 -5.09
N SER A 304 17.40 -4.76 -5.94
CA SER A 304 16.30 -3.79 -6.01
C SER A 304 15.01 -4.44 -6.52
N TRP A 305 15.11 -5.36 -7.47
CA TRP A 305 13.97 -6.09 -7.98
C TRP A 305 13.36 -7.02 -6.92
N GLU A 306 14.19 -7.78 -6.19
CA GLU A 306 13.73 -8.68 -5.15
C GLU A 306 13.00 -7.92 -4.03
N ASP A 307 13.47 -6.72 -3.69
CA ASP A 307 12.79 -5.88 -2.71
C ASP A 307 11.39 -5.45 -3.18
N ILE A 308 11.24 -5.03 -4.44
CA ILE A 308 9.93 -4.73 -5.03
C ILE A 308 9.06 -5.98 -5.07
N LYS A 309 9.57 -7.09 -5.64
CA LYS A 309 8.86 -8.37 -5.78
C LYS A 309 8.30 -8.88 -4.45
N SER A 310 9.04 -8.68 -3.37
CA SER A 310 8.61 -9.10 -2.03
C SER A 310 7.45 -8.26 -1.43
N ARG A 311 7.12 -7.11 -2.05
CA ARG A 311 6.05 -6.18 -1.60
C ARG A 311 4.82 -6.21 -2.50
N ILE A 312 4.93 -6.79 -3.69
CA ILE A 312 3.83 -6.95 -4.64
C ILE A 312 3.39 -8.42 -4.69
N ALA A 313 2.10 -8.64 -5.00
CA ALA A 313 1.50 -9.96 -5.13
C ALA A 313 1.78 -10.57 -6.51
#